data_a3d57a87c34c94c79193093dd09dbc4a
#
_entry.id   a3d57a87c34c94c79193093dd09dbc4a
#
_cell.length_a   1.000
_cell.length_b   1.000
_cell.length_c   1.000
_cell.angle_alpha   90.00
_cell.angle_beta   90.00
_cell.angle_gamma   90.00
#
_symmetry.space_group_name_H-M   'P 1'
#
loop_
_entity.id
_entity.type
_entity.pdbx_description
1 polymer ?
#
loop_
_entity_poly.entity_id
_entity_poly.type
_entity_poly.pdbx_seq_one_letter_code
_entity_poly.pdbx_strand_id
1 'polypeptide(L)'
;MKFLLLFLLASSTFAQTAPPRLIVRGDDMGYSHAGNEAILKCFQEGIVTSIEVIVPSPWFPEAVKMLAEIPTADVGIHLALSSEWDNVKWRPVSDCPSLRDADGYFYPMIFPNKNYPGRALAENPWKIEDVEKEFRAQIELALKKIPRISHLSHHMGCSALSPEVRALAKKLAKEYHIDIDPAELGVTNVRYQGPSKTSEDKLQSFLKMLESLQPGKTYLFVDHPGLDTAEVRAIHHVGYENVAADRQGVTDTWTHPRVREFIREKGIQLISYQDLKNQTRSR
;
A
#
# COMPACT_ATOMS: atom_id res chain seq x y z
N MET A 1 13.55 -39.34 -63.53
CA MET A 1 13.70 -38.07 -62.79
C MET A 1 12.58 -38.03 -61.72
N LYS A 2 12.94 -38.24 -60.44
CA LYS A 2 11.99 -38.14 -59.31
C LYS A 2 12.24 -36.78 -58.64
N PHE A 3 11.26 -35.92 -58.74
CA PHE A 3 11.26 -34.63 -58.00
C PHE A 3 10.87 -34.87 -56.54
N LEU A 4 11.79 -34.58 -55.65
CA LEU A 4 11.57 -34.60 -54.19
C LEU A 4 11.07 -33.21 -53.81
N LEU A 5 9.77 -33.07 -53.44
CA LEU A 5 9.21 -31.85 -52.89
C LEU A 5 9.55 -31.76 -51.41
N LEU A 6 10.47 -30.85 -51.06
CA LEU A 6 10.79 -30.53 -49.67
C LEU A 6 9.69 -29.55 -49.14
N PHE A 7 8.82 -30.03 -48.25
CA PHE A 7 7.94 -29.14 -47.49
C PHE A 7 8.70 -28.52 -46.32
N LEU A 8 9.03 -27.24 -46.43
CA LEU A 8 9.51 -26.45 -45.32
C LEU A 8 8.32 -26.10 -44.40
N LEU A 9 8.19 -26.79 -43.26
CA LEU A 9 7.33 -26.41 -42.16
C LEU A 9 7.93 -25.17 -41.46
N ALA A 10 7.40 -23.99 -41.77
CA ALA A 10 7.70 -22.77 -41.04
C ALA A 10 7.02 -22.87 -39.63
N SER A 11 7.77 -23.24 -38.61
CA SER A 11 7.35 -23.16 -37.22
C SER A 11 7.31 -21.69 -36.83
N SER A 12 6.12 -21.07 -36.90
CA SER A 12 5.88 -19.76 -36.28
C SER A 12 5.94 -19.88 -34.77
N THR A 13 7.07 -19.55 -34.19
CA THR A 13 7.19 -19.32 -32.73
C THR A 13 6.40 -18.07 -32.40
N PHE A 14 5.15 -18.23 -31.98
CA PHE A 14 4.45 -17.16 -31.29
C PHE A 14 5.26 -16.83 -30.03
N ALA A 15 5.88 -15.66 -30.01
CA ALA A 15 6.48 -15.13 -28.80
C ALA A 15 5.34 -15.00 -27.75
N GLN A 16 5.36 -15.89 -26.76
CA GLN A 16 4.38 -15.88 -25.70
C GLN A 16 4.58 -14.57 -24.91
N THR A 17 3.63 -13.66 -25.04
CA THR A 17 3.66 -12.40 -24.29
C THR A 17 3.66 -12.72 -22.79
N ALA A 18 4.57 -12.09 -22.03
CA ALA A 18 4.66 -12.30 -20.58
C ALA A 18 3.29 -12.02 -19.91
N PRO A 19 2.89 -12.76 -18.89
CA PRO A 19 1.62 -12.55 -18.21
C PRO A 19 1.53 -11.16 -17.59
N PRO A 20 0.31 -10.64 -17.33
CA PRO A 20 0.14 -9.43 -16.53
C PRO A 20 0.64 -9.69 -15.10
N ARG A 21 1.26 -8.67 -14.50
CA ARG A 21 1.79 -8.75 -13.12
C ARG A 21 1.02 -7.77 -12.25
N LEU A 22 0.71 -8.19 -11.02
CA LEU A 22 -0.05 -7.39 -10.08
C LEU A 22 0.60 -7.40 -8.70
N ILE A 23 0.84 -6.20 -8.17
CA ILE A 23 1.16 -5.97 -6.77
C ILE A 23 -0.16 -5.63 -6.09
N VAL A 24 -0.49 -6.32 -5.00
CA VAL A 24 -1.61 -6.00 -4.12
C VAL A 24 -1.05 -5.53 -2.80
N ARG A 25 -1.21 -4.23 -2.52
CA ARG A 25 -0.64 -3.58 -1.35
C ARG A 25 -1.71 -3.29 -0.31
N GLY A 26 -1.50 -3.82 0.90
CA GLY A 26 -2.33 -3.55 2.07
C GLY A 26 -1.73 -2.43 2.91
N ASP A 27 -2.41 -1.28 2.94
CA ASP A 27 -1.96 -0.10 3.67
C ASP A 27 -2.46 -0.07 5.13
N ASP A 28 -1.86 0.77 5.95
CA ASP A 28 -2.22 1.14 7.33
C ASP A 28 -1.97 0.06 8.40
N MET A 29 -1.09 -0.94 8.22
CA MET A 29 -0.78 -1.85 9.33
C MET A 29 -0.25 -1.06 10.53
N GLY A 30 -0.83 -1.29 11.70
CA GLY A 30 -0.50 -0.59 12.95
C GLY A 30 -1.60 0.33 13.47
N TYR A 31 -2.63 0.68 12.69
CA TYR A 31 -3.67 1.61 13.15
C TYR A 31 -4.62 1.00 14.19
N SER A 32 -4.87 -0.32 14.14
CA SER A 32 -5.72 -1.07 15.07
C SER A 32 -5.31 -2.53 15.13
N HIS A 33 -5.70 -3.25 16.22
CA HIS A 33 -5.51 -4.70 16.32
C HIS A 33 -6.22 -5.44 15.17
N ALA A 34 -7.50 -5.17 14.98
CA ALA A 34 -8.28 -5.83 13.93
C ALA A 34 -7.83 -5.46 12.51
N GLY A 35 -7.18 -4.30 12.32
CA GLY A 35 -6.50 -3.95 11.08
C GLY A 35 -5.26 -4.80 10.84
N ASN A 36 -4.45 -5.02 11.87
CA ASN A 36 -3.30 -5.90 11.81
C ASN A 36 -3.70 -7.34 11.46
N GLU A 37 -4.74 -7.87 12.14
CA GLU A 37 -5.27 -9.22 11.84
C GLU A 37 -5.80 -9.34 10.40
N ALA A 38 -6.51 -8.31 9.90
CA ALA A 38 -7.04 -8.31 8.55
C ALA A 38 -5.93 -8.36 7.49
N ILE A 39 -4.89 -7.54 7.66
CA ILE A 39 -3.74 -7.52 6.74
C ILE A 39 -3.02 -8.86 6.75
N LEU A 40 -2.76 -9.42 7.93
CA LEU A 40 -2.15 -10.73 8.07
C LEU A 40 -2.98 -11.82 7.38
N LYS A 41 -4.31 -11.81 7.59
CA LYS A 41 -5.23 -12.73 6.93
C LYS A 41 -5.19 -12.57 5.40
N CYS A 42 -5.22 -11.34 4.88
CA CYS A 42 -5.14 -11.07 3.45
C CYS A 42 -3.80 -11.52 2.83
N PHE A 43 -2.72 -11.51 3.60
CA PHE A 43 -1.42 -12.04 3.16
C PHE A 43 -1.39 -13.58 3.19
N GLN A 44 -1.87 -14.20 4.26
CA GLN A 44 -1.78 -15.65 4.44
C GLN A 44 -2.82 -16.43 3.62
N GLU A 45 -4.04 -15.93 3.54
CA GLU A 45 -5.19 -16.61 2.92
C GLU A 45 -5.63 -15.97 1.61
N GLY A 46 -5.17 -14.77 1.33
CA GLY A 46 -5.63 -13.94 0.22
C GLY A 46 -4.58 -13.70 -0.86
N ILE A 47 -4.55 -12.47 -1.33
CA ILE A 47 -3.76 -12.04 -2.49
C ILE A 47 -2.77 -10.90 -2.20
N VAL A 48 -2.66 -10.43 -0.96
CA VAL A 48 -1.73 -9.34 -0.59
C VAL A 48 -0.29 -9.80 -0.80
N THR A 49 0.50 -8.95 -1.44
CA THR A 49 1.91 -9.20 -1.76
C THR A 49 2.87 -8.22 -1.11
N SER A 50 2.36 -7.08 -0.63
CA SER A 50 3.14 -6.08 0.09
C SER A 50 2.31 -5.45 1.20
N ILE A 51 2.95 -5.11 2.32
CA ILE A 51 2.31 -4.61 3.54
C ILE A 51 2.97 -3.30 3.95
N GLU A 52 2.15 -2.25 4.20
CA GLU A 52 2.65 -0.95 4.60
C GLU A 52 2.39 -0.68 6.08
N VAL A 53 3.45 -0.38 6.84
CA VAL A 53 3.35 -0.14 8.29
C VAL A 53 3.39 1.35 8.63
N ILE A 54 2.47 1.82 9.46
CA ILE A 54 2.47 3.17 10.04
C ILE A 54 3.22 3.15 11.36
N VAL A 55 4.42 3.70 11.38
CA VAL A 55 5.33 3.63 12.53
C VAL A 55 4.82 4.39 13.77
N PRO A 56 4.27 5.61 13.67
CA PRO A 56 3.76 6.34 14.83
C PRO A 56 2.42 5.81 15.36
N SER A 57 1.80 4.84 14.70
CA SER A 57 0.49 4.31 15.07
C SER A 57 0.53 3.44 16.33
N PRO A 58 -0.58 3.37 17.12
CA PRO A 58 -0.56 2.77 18.46
C PRO A 58 -0.33 1.24 18.46
N TRP A 59 -0.68 0.54 17.39
CA TRP A 59 -0.53 -0.91 17.25
C TRP A 59 0.70 -1.33 16.43
N PHE A 60 1.59 -0.39 16.12
CA PHE A 60 2.87 -0.70 15.43
C PHE A 60 3.71 -1.77 16.16
N PRO A 61 3.84 -1.77 17.51
CA PRO A 61 4.59 -2.83 18.19
C PRO A 61 4.01 -4.23 17.98
N GLU A 62 2.70 -4.36 17.86
CA GLU A 62 2.05 -5.63 17.51
C GLU A 62 2.30 -6.00 16.05
N ALA A 63 2.15 -5.03 15.13
CA ALA A 63 2.47 -5.23 13.72
C ALA A 63 3.89 -5.81 13.53
N VAL A 64 4.88 -5.29 14.27
CA VAL A 64 6.26 -5.82 14.27
C VAL A 64 6.30 -7.29 14.67
N LYS A 65 5.57 -7.69 15.74
CA LYS A 65 5.52 -9.10 16.18
C LYS A 65 4.88 -10.00 15.13
N MET A 66 3.73 -9.60 14.59
CA MET A 66 3.02 -10.38 13.57
C MET A 66 3.86 -10.52 12.29
N LEU A 67 4.55 -9.45 11.87
CA LEU A 67 5.43 -9.49 10.71
C LEU A 67 6.64 -10.40 10.92
N ALA A 68 7.13 -10.56 12.14
CA ALA A 68 8.22 -11.50 12.43
C ALA A 68 7.82 -12.96 12.18
N GLU A 69 6.53 -13.29 12.29
CA GLU A 69 5.98 -14.64 12.03
C GLU A 69 5.82 -14.94 10.53
N ILE A 70 5.86 -13.93 9.68
CA ILE A 70 5.74 -14.04 8.21
C ILE A 70 6.95 -13.43 7.50
N PRO A 71 8.14 -14.02 7.65
CA PRO A 71 9.40 -13.43 7.15
C PRO A 71 9.46 -13.26 5.63
N THR A 72 8.58 -13.92 4.89
CA THR A 72 8.48 -13.81 3.43
C THR A 72 7.68 -12.60 2.95
N ALA A 73 6.95 -11.92 3.85
CA ALA A 73 6.19 -10.74 3.47
C ALA A 73 7.12 -9.59 3.07
N ASP A 74 6.84 -8.98 1.94
CA ASP A 74 7.44 -7.70 1.54
C ASP A 74 6.80 -6.58 2.36
N VAL A 75 7.62 -5.70 2.93
CA VAL A 75 7.16 -4.66 3.85
C VAL A 75 7.71 -3.31 3.41
N GLY A 76 6.81 -2.31 3.36
CA GLY A 76 7.13 -0.91 3.19
C GLY A 76 6.84 -0.09 4.45
N ILE A 77 7.41 1.10 4.51
CA ILE A 77 7.05 2.11 5.52
C ILE A 77 6.01 3.04 4.93
N HIS A 78 4.86 3.11 5.60
CA HIS A 78 3.82 4.09 5.29
C HIS A 78 4.09 5.38 6.06
N LEU A 79 4.96 6.27 5.52
CA LEU A 79 5.33 7.53 6.16
C LEU A 79 4.09 8.36 6.45
N ALA A 80 3.92 8.80 7.70
CA ALA A 80 2.75 9.54 8.15
C ALA A 80 3.11 10.89 8.74
N LEU A 81 2.36 11.92 8.35
CA LEU A 81 2.36 13.28 8.93
C LEU A 81 0.95 13.71 9.37
N SER A 82 0.02 12.76 9.45
CA SER A 82 -1.37 12.99 9.87
C SER A 82 -1.86 11.88 10.80
N SER A 83 -2.93 12.16 11.53
CA SER A 83 -3.63 11.23 12.40
C SER A 83 -5.13 11.52 12.29
N GLU A 84 -5.78 10.96 11.27
CA GLU A 84 -7.10 11.36 10.78
C GLU A 84 -8.27 10.94 11.67
N TRP A 85 -8.13 9.85 12.42
CA TRP A 85 -9.25 9.30 13.19
C TRP A 85 -9.65 10.20 14.35
N ASP A 86 -10.94 10.32 14.65
CA ASP A 86 -11.43 11.17 15.75
C ASP A 86 -11.15 10.52 17.12
N ASN A 87 -11.24 9.19 17.21
CA ASN A 87 -11.15 8.45 18.48
C ASN A 87 -9.81 7.77 18.71
N VAL A 88 -8.93 7.70 17.71
CA VAL A 88 -7.61 7.11 17.78
C VAL A 88 -6.59 8.07 17.20
N LYS A 89 -5.70 8.56 18.04
CA LYS A 89 -4.69 9.55 17.66
C LYS A 89 -3.29 9.03 17.93
N TRP A 90 -2.36 9.47 17.10
CA TRP A 90 -0.93 9.24 17.30
C TRP A 90 -0.12 10.52 17.19
N ARG A 91 1.03 10.48 17.84
CA ARG A 91 1.98 11.58 17.91
C ARG A 91 3.16 11.30 16.98
N PRO A 92 3.90 12.32 16.56
CA PRO A 92 5.20 12.13 15.95
C PRO A 92 6.12 11.24 16.79
N VAL A 93 6.96 10.47 16.13
CA VAL A 93 8.02 9.68 16.78
C VAL A 93 9.14 10.59 17.29
N SER A 94 9.35 11.72 16.64
CA SER A 94 10.38 12.71 16.98
C SER A 94 9.80 13.99 17.60
N ASP A 95 10.68 14.83 18.16
CA ASP A 95 10.28 16.17 18.57
C ASP A 95 10.26 17.14 17.39
N CYS A 96 9.10 17.29 16.77
CA CYS A 96 8.84 18.12 15.60
C CYS A 96 7.59 19.00 15.85
N PRO A 97 7.73 20.12 16.58
CA PRO A 97 6.61 20.92 17.05
C PRO A 97 5.74 21.50 15.94
N SER A 98 6.28 21.78 14.76
CA SER A 98 5.50 22.34 13.64
C SER A 98 4.58 21.33 12.96
N LEU A 99 4.68 20.04 13.27
CA LEU A 99 3.85 18.98 12.72
C LEU A 99 2.71 18.55 13.67
N ARG A 100 2.59 19.23 14.81
CA ARG A 100 1.62 18.88 15.88
C ARG A 100 0.55 19.93 16.06
N ASP A 101 -0.65 19.48 16.36
CA ASP A 101 -1.72 20.34 16.86
C ASP A 101 -1.48 20.76 18.33
N ALA A 102 -2.41 21.52 18.91
CA ALA A 102 -2.29 22.03 20.29
C ALA A 102 -2.24 20.91 21.35
N ASP A 103 -2.80 19.73 21.04
CA ASP A 103 -2.81 18.57 21.94
C ASP A 103 -1.56 17.68 21.75
N GLY A 104 -0.69 18.05 20.80
CA GLY A 104 0.55 17.36 20.50
C GLY A 104 0.38 16.13 19.60
N TYR A 105 -0.77 15.94 18.98
CA TYR A 105 -0.99 14.94 17.94
C TYR A 105 -0.62 15.49 16.56
N PHE A 106 -0.38 14.62 15.59
CA PHE A 106 -0.41 15.07 14.21
C PHE A 106 -1.75 15.72 13.87
N TYR A 107 -1.73 16.69 12.96
CA TYR A 107 -2.96 17.23 12.38
C TYR A 107 -3.79 16.10 11.74
N PRO A 108 -5.14 16.16 11.80
CA PRO A 108 -5.98 15.09 11.25
C PRO A 108 -5.88 14.97 9.72
N MET A 109 -5.56 16.05 9.03
CA MET A 109 -5.53 16.09 7.57
C MET A 109 -4.19 16.62 7.06
N ILE A 110 -3.76 16.16 5.88
CA ILE A 110 -2.61 16.73 5.17
C ILE A 110 -3.04 17.97 4.40
N PHE A 111 -4.16 17.89 3.67
CA PHE A 111 -4.68 18.95 2.82
C PHE A 111 -6.00 19.52 3.37
N PRO A 112 -6.36 20.78 3.00
CA PRO A 112 -7.59 21.39 3.41
C PRO A 112 -8.80 20.47 3.21
N ASN A 113 -9.59 20.32 4.26
CA ASN A 113 -10.79 19.47 4.26
C ASN A 113 -11.96 20.26 4.87
N LYS A 114 -13.06 20.32 4.13
CA LYS A 114 -14.27 21.07 4.57
C LYS A 114 -14.85 20.62 5.92
N ASN A 115 -14.63 19.35 6.28
CA ASN A 115 -15.10 18.78 7.54
C ASN A 115 -14.14 19.11 8.71
N TYR A 116 -12.92 19.55 8.40
CA TYR A 116 -11.85 19.86 9.37
C TYR A 116 -11.19 21.21 9.02
N PRO A 117 -11.93 22.33 8.98
CA PRO A 117 -11.42 23.63 8.57
C PRO A 117 -10.29 24.10 9.49
N GLY A 118 -9.16 24.54 8.90
CA GLY A 118 -7.97 24.99 9.62
C GLY A 118 -7.18 23.87 10.32
N ARG A 119 -7.55 22.61 10.14
CA ARG A 119 -6.92 21.46 10.82
C ARG A 119 -6.12 20.57 9.87
N ALA A 120 -5.79 21.05 8.69
CA ALA A 120 -4.84 20.37 7.81
C ALA A 120 -3.41 20.87 8.05
N LEU A 121 -2.43 19.98 7.92
CA LEU A 121 -1.02 20.37 8.02
C LEU A 121 -0.68 21.47 7.02
N ALA A 122 -1.19 21.40 5.80
CA ALA A 122 -0.98 22.44 4.75
C ALA A 122 -1.56 23.82 5.10
N GLU A 123 -2.47 23.93 6.06
CA GLU A 123 -3.07 25.19 6.53
C GLU A 123 -2.28 25.79 7.71
N ASN A 124 -1.26 25.12 8.19
CA ASN A 124 -0.50 25.49 9.39
C ASN A 124 0.99 25.72 9.06
N PRO A 125 1.75 26.49 9.86
CA PRO A 125 3.14 26.81 9.57
C PRO A 125 4.07 25.63 9.88
N TRP A 126 4.09 24.63 9.01
CA TRP A 126 5.02 23.52 9.09
C TRP A 126 6.43 23.89 8.59
N LYS A 127 7.43 23.11 9.01
CA LYS A 127 8.85 23.31 8.65
C LYS A 127 9.41 22.05 8.01
N ILE A 128 10.21 22.22 6.96
CA ILE A 128 10.83 21.09 6.25
C ILE A 128 11.82 20.34 7.14
N GLU A 129 12.49 21.03 8.05
CA GLU A 129 13.43 20.42 8.99
C GLU A 129 12.73 19.47 9.96
N ASP A 130 11.51 19.82 10.40
CA ASP A 130 10.69 18.95 11.24
C ASP A 130 10.18 17.74 10.45
N VAL A 131 9.83 17.92 9.17
CA VAL A 131 9.45 16.82 8.28
C VAL A 131 10.64 15.86 8.06
N GLU A 132 11.85 16.36 7.79
CA GLU A 132 13.04 15.53 7.65
C GLU A 132 13.35 14.76 8.93
N LYS A 133 13.30 15.43 10.07
CA LYS A 133 13.53 14.82 11.38
C LYS A 133 12.55 13.70 11.67
N GLU A 134 11.26 13.92 11.37
CA GLU A 134 10.22 12.94 11.60
C GLU A 134 10.33 11.76 10.64
N PHE A 135 10.52 11.99 9.35
CA PHE A 135 10.70 10.92 8.39
C PHE A 135 11.90 10.03 8.72
N ARG A 136 13.03 10.63 9.12
CA ARG A 136 14.20 9.87 9.58
C ARG A 136 13.86 9.01 10.80
N ALA A 137 13.18 9.58 11.79
CA ALA A 137 12.82 8.85 13.00
C ALA A 137 11.90 7.66 12.70
N GLN A 138 10.91 7.84 11.81
CA GLN A 138 10.05 6.74 11.37
C GLN A 138 10.84 5.66 10.63
N ILE A 139 11.71 6.04 9.68
CA ILE A 139 12.52 5.11 8.90
C ILE A 139 13.47 4.32 9.79
N GLU A 140 14.22 5.00 10.66
CA GLU A 140 15.21 4.38 11.54
C GLU A 140 14.56 3.41 12.54
N LEU A 141 13.42 3.81 13.13
CA LEU A 141 12.67 2.92 14.03
C LEU A 141 12.13 1.69 13.29
N ALA A 142 11.58 1.90 12.10
CA ALA A 142 11.07 0.80 11.28
C ALA A 142 12.17 -0.18 10.89
N LEU A 143 13.29 0.32 10.33
CA LEU A 143 14.44 -0.52 9.93
C LEU A 143 15.06 -1.28 11.12
N LYS A 144 15.13 -0.64 12.30
CA LYS A 144 15.57 -1.31 13.54
C LYS A 144 14.67 -2.48 13.93
N LYS A 145 13.36 -2.39 13.69
CA LYS A 145 12.38 -3.40 14.08
C LYS A 145 12.08 -4.41 12.98
N ILE A 146 12.15 -4.00 11.72
CA ILE A 146 11.82 -4.79 10.53
C ILE A 146 12.94 -4.60 9.49
N PRO A 147 14.10 -5.28 9.63
CA PRO A 147 15.27 -5.03 8.78
C PRO A 147 15.06 -5.29 7.27
N ARG A 148 13.99 -6.02 6.90
CA ARG A 148 13.68 -6.38 5.51
C ARG A 148 12.83 -5.35 4.76
N ILE A 149 12.57 -4.18 5.34
CA ILE A 149 11.85 -3.10 4.64
C ILE A 149 12.51 -2.80 3.29
N SER A 150 11.69 -2.67 2.26
CA SER A 150 12.14 -2.56 0.88
C SER A 150 11.83 -1.21 0.22
N HIS A 151 10.82 -0.48 0.70
CA HIS A 151 10.33 0.74 0.06
C HIS A 151 9.59 1.68 1.03
N LEU A 152 9.27 2.87 0.50
CA LEU A 152 8.42 3.87 1.16
C LEU A 152 7.10 4.02 0.42
N SER A 153 6.05 4.25 1.17
CA SER A 153 4.77 4.78 0.72
C SER A 153 4.34 5.94 1.62
N HIS A 154 3.19 6.57 1.36
CA HIS A 154 2.87 7.86 1.99
C HIS A 154 1.41 7.89 2.43
N HIS A 155 1.18 7.82 3.74
CA HIS A 155 -0.14 7.92 4.36
C HIS A 155 -0.81 9.24 3.99
N MET A 156 -2.08 9.17 3.57
CA MET A 156 -2.85 10.34 3.11
C MET A 156 -2.12 11.24 2.10
N GLY A 157 -1.16 10.66 1.34
CA GLY A 157 -0.40 11.40 0.34
C GLY A 157 0.54 12.46 0.92
N CYS A 158 1.05 12.30 2.13
CA CYS A 158 1.83 13.32 2.85
C CYS A 158 3.05 13.84 2.09
N SER A 159 3.68 13.05 1.22
CA SER A 159 4.78 13.53 0.37
C SER A 159 4.37 14.55 -0.68
N ALA A 160 3.07 14.64 -0.99
CA ALA A 160 2.55 15.65 -1.91
C ALA A 160 2.27 17.01 -1.25
N LEU A 161 2.55 17.15 0.07
CA LEU A 161 2.42 18.41 0.82
C LEU A 161 3.14 19.56 0.12
N SER A 162 4.36 19.31 -0.40
CA SER A 162 5.07 20.23 -1.29
C SER A 162 6.03 19.46 -2.21
N PRO A 163 6.54 20.10 -3.30
CA PRO A 163 7.61 19.54 -4.13
C PRO A 163 8.88 19.21 -3.31
N GLU A 164 9.18 20.02 -2.30
CA GLU A 164 10.34 19.86 -1.42
C GLU A 164 10.19 18.61 -0.53
N VAL A 165 9.02 18.38 0.08
CA VAL A 165 8.73 17.17 0.86
C VAL A 165 8.81 15.92 -0.01
N ARG A 166 8.35 15.99 -1.26
CA ARG A 166 8.48 14.89 -2.21
C ARG A 166 9.94 14.58 -2.53
N ALA A 167 10.74 15.62 -2.79
CA ALA A 167 12.16 15.45 -3.06
C ALA A 167 12.92 14.89 -1.84
N LEU A 168 12.56 15.35 -0.64
CA LEU A 168 13.09 14.84 0.62
C LEU A 168 12.77 13.34 0.80
N ALA A 169 11.52 12.93 0.63
CA ALA A 169 11.15 11.52 0.74
C ALA A 169 11.95 10.63 -0.22
N LYS A 170 12.14 11.06 -1.48
CA LYS A 170 12.98 10.35 -2.46
C LYS A 170 14.47 10.33 -2.06
N LYS A 171 15.00 11.42 -1.53
CA LYS A 171 16.36 11.48 -1.00
C LYS A 171 16.56 10.45 0.11
N LEU A 172 15.66 10.44 1.09
CA LEU A 172 15.72 9.52 2.22
C LEU A 172 15.56 8.05 1.78
N ALA A 173 14.64 7.75 0.87
CA ALA A 173 14.50 6.41 0.32
C ALA A 173 15.82 5.87 -0.25
N LYS A 174 16.55 6.70 -1.01
CA LYS A 174 17.87 6.35 -1.56
C LYS A 174 18.94 6.22 -0.47
N GLU A 175 18.97 7.15 0.49
CA GLU A 175 19.94 7.18 1.58
C GLU A 175 19.85 5.91 2.44
N TYR A 176 18.63 5.43 2.71
CA TYR A 176 18.38 4.22 3.49
C TYR A 176 18.24 2.94 2.65
N HIS A 177 18.47 2.99 1.32
CA HIS A 177 18.40 1.85 0.39
C HIS A 177 17.04 1.16 0.31
N ILE A 178 15.97 1.92 0.50
CA ILE A 178 14.56 1.50 0.43
C ILE A 178 13.83 2.26 -0.69
N ASP A 179 14.46 2.36 -1.84
CA ASP A 179 14.13 3.24 -2.96
C ASP A 179 13.39 2.55 -4.11
N ILE A 180 12.67 1.46 -3.84
CA ILE A 180 11.84 0.82 -4.86
C ILE A 180 10.59 1.70 -5.09
N ASP A 181 10.59 2.47 -6.18
CA ASP A 181 9.47 3.31 -6.59
C ASP A 181 8.76 2.69 -7.80
N PRO A 182 7.52 2.19 -7.64
CA PRO A 182 6.76 1.59 -8.73
C PRO A 182 6.56 2.52 -9.92
N ALA A 183 6.39 3.83 -9.68
CA ALA A 183 6.20 4.80 -10.76
C ALA A 183 7.45 4.94 -11.64
N GLU A 184 8.65 4.90 -11.05
CA GLU A 184 9.91 4.93 -11.80
C GLU A 184 10.17 3.61 -12.56
N LEU A 185 9.51 2.52 -12.16
CA LEU A 185 9.64 1.19 -12.76
C LEU A 185 8.50 0.88 -13.76
N GLY A 186 7.71 1.88 -14.16
CA GLY A 186 6.65 1.73 -15.15
C GLY A 186 5.44 0.94 -14.68
N VAL A 187 5.21 0.86 -13.39
CA VAL A 187 4.02 0.23 -12.81
C VAL A 187 2.82 1.17 -12.93
N THR A 188 1.70 0.63 -13.38
CA THR A 188 0.45 1.37 -13.53
C THR A 188 -0.45 1.17 -12.31
N ASN A 189 -0.88 2.26 -11.68
CA ASN A 189 -1.88 2.18 -10.61
C ASN A 189 -3.25 1.81 -11.20
N VAL A 190 -3.92 0.85 -10.58
CA VAL A 190 -5.29 0.43 -10.93
C VAL A 190 -6.20 0.57 -9.72
N ARG A 191 -7.49 0.69 -9.98
CA ARG A 191 -8.56 0.86 -8.97
C ARG A 191 -9.75 -0.01 -9.33
N TYR A 192 -10.72 -0.13 -8.41
CA TYR A 192 -12.00 -0.76 -8.70
C TYR A 192 -12.61 -0.23 -10.00
N GLN A 193 -13.09 -1.12 -10.85
CA GLN A 193 -13.79 -0.76 -12.08
C GLN A 193 -15.30 -0.89 -11.89
N GLY A 194 -15.88 0.05 -11.14
CA GLY A 194 -17.30 0.11 -10.81
C GLY A 194 -17.55 0.61 -9.38
N PRO A 195 -18.75 0.39 -8.84
CA PRO A 195 -19.06 0.71 -7.45
C PRO A 195 -18.17 -0.06 -6.47
N SER A 196 -17.91 0.52 -5.29
CA SER A 196 -17.08 -0.09 -4.25
C SER A 196 -17.60 0.21 -2.84
N LYS A 197 -18.93 0.39 -2.69
CA LYS A 197 -19.54 0.78 -1.42
C LYS A 197 -19.87 -0.41 -0.51
N THR A 198 -20.14 -1.58 -1.08
CA THR A 198 -20.43 -2.81 -0.36
C THR A 198 -19.37 -3.87 -0.66
N SER A 199 -19.28 -4.93 0.16
CA SER A 199 -18.38 -6.06 -0.10
C SER A 199 -18.64 -6.68 -1.48
N GLU A 200 -19.91 -6.83 -1.88
CA GLU A 200 -20.26 -7.36 -3.21
C GLU A 200 -19.86 -6.40 -4.34
N ASP A 201 -20.09 -5.08 -4.18
CA ASP A 201 -19.62 -4.07 -5.15
C ASP A 201 -18.10 -4.17 -5.33
N LYS A 202 -17.35 -4.22 -4.21
CA LYS A 202 -15.89 -4.35 -4.23
C LYS A 202 -15.46 -5.61 -4.97
N LEU A 203 -16.06 -6.75 -4.66
CA LEU A 203 -15.76 -8.03 -5.32
C LEU A 203 -15.97 -7.95 -6.83
N GLN A 204 -17.14 -7.49 -7.27
CA GLN A 204 -17.47 -7.43 -8.70
C GLN A 204 -16.58 -6.41 -9.44
N SER A 205 -16.34 -5.25 -8.84
CA SER A 205 -15.52 -4.20 -9.42
C SER A 205 -14.02 -4.57 -9.42
N PHE A 206 -13.56 -5.37 -8.46
CA PHE A 206 -12.19 -5.91 -8.43
C PHE A 206 -12.00 -6.96 -9.53
N LEU A 207 -12.95 -7.89 -9.71
CA LEU A 207 -12.91 -8.88 -10.80
C LEU A 207 -12.88 -8.20 -12.19
N LYS A 208 -13.66 -7.14 -12.39
CA LYS A 208 -13.62 -6.34 -13.63
C LYS A 208 -12.25 -5.68 -13.84
N MET A 209 -11.65 -5.17 -12.77
CA MET A 209 -10.29 -4.62 -12.83
C MET A 209 -9.29 -5.71 -13.24
N LEU A 210 -9.33 -6.90 -12.62
CA LEU A 210 -8.46 -8.02 -13.00
C LEU A 210 -8.62 -8.42 -14.47
N GLU A 211 -9.85 -8.41 -15.00
CA GLU A 211 -10.13 -8.73 -16.41
C GLU A 211 -9.50 -7.72 -17.38
N SER A 212 -9.32 -6.47 -16.96
CA SER A 212 -8.75 -5.41 -17.79
C SER A 212 -7.22 -5.42 -17.90
N LEU A 213 -6.54 -6.24 -17.08
CA LEU A 213 -5.08 -6.29 -17.04
C LEU A 213 -4.52 -6.86 -18.35
N GLN A 214 -3.51 -6.20 -18.90
CA GLN A 214 -2.92 -6.54 -20.18
C GLN A 214 -1.60 -7.31 -20.01
N PRO A 215 -1.34 -8.33 -20.84
CA PRO A 215 -0.07 -9.05 -20.85
C PRO A 215 1.14 -8.11 -20.97
N GLY A 216 2.24 -8.49 -20.31
CA GLY A 216 3.50 -7.75 -20.34
C GLY A 216 3.56 -6.50 -19.48
N LYS A 217 2.44 -6.09 -18.88
CA LYS A 217 2.38 -4.90 -18.00
C LYS A 217 2.37 -5.27 -16.53
N THR A 218 2.83 -4.33 -15.71
CA THR A 218 2.81 -4.44 -14.25
C THR A 218 1.87 -3.40 -13.64
N TYR A 219 1.11 -3.82 -12.66
CA TYR A 219 0.07 -3.04 -12.03
C TYR A 219 0.23 -3.02 -10.51
N LEU A 220 -0.26 -1.96 -9.87
CA LEU A 220 -0.37 -1.81 -8.44
C LEU A 220 -1.81 -1.51 -8.06
N PHE A 221 -2.39 -2.34 -7.22
CA PHE A 221 -3.66 -2.10 -6.55
C PHE A 221 -3.42 -1.86 -5.06
N VAL A 222 -4.00 -0.81 -4.51
CA VAL A 222 -3.84 -0.38 -3.11
C VAL A 222 -5.18 -0.27 -2.45
N ASP A 223 -5.32 -0.85 -1.26
CA ASP A 223 -6.49 -0.65 -0.39
C ASP A 223 -6.15 -0.97 1.08
N HIS A 224 -7.13 -0.84 1.97
CA HIS A 224 -6.98 -0.84 3.41
C HIS A 224 -7.86 -1.93 4.04
N PRO A 225 -7.36 -3.16 4.23
CA PRO A 225 -8.15 -4.21 4.87
C PRO A 225 -8.37 -3.93 6.37
N GLY A 226 -9.49 -4.39 6.88
CA GLY A 226 -9.83 -4.35 8.30
C GLY A 226 -10.93 -5.36 8.61
N LEU A 227 -11.06 -5.80 9.87
CA LEU A 227 -12.17 -6.63 10.32
C LEU A 227 -13.26 -5.74 10.93
N ASP A 228 -14.52 -6.06 10.66
CA ASP A 228 -15.67 -5.35 11.25
C ASP A 228 -15.89 -5.79 12.70
N THR A 229 -15.06 -5.24 13.60
CA THR A 229 -15.10 -5.48 15.05
C THR A 229 -15.62 -4.25 15.79
N ALA A 230 -15.95 -4.41 17.07
CA ALA A 230 -16.33 -3.28 17.93
C ALA A 230 -15.22 -2.21 18.01
N GLU A 231 -13.94 -2.61 17.96
CA GLU A 231 -12.79 -1.70 17.91
C GLU A 231 -12.84 -0.83 16.65
N VAL A 232 -12.92 -1.43 15.45
CA VAL A 232 -12.86 -0.68 14.18
C VAL A 232 -14.14 0.12 13.94
N ARG A 233 -15.31 -0.32 14.45
CA ARG A 233 -16.54 0.49 14.43
C ARG A 233 -16.43 1.77 15.24
N ALA A 234 -15.54 1.82 16.25
CA ALA A 234 -15.24 3.03 16.99
C ALA A 234 -14.20 3.93 16.32
N ILE A 235 -13.54 3.47 15.27
CA ILE A 235 -12.51 4.21 14.52
C ILE A 235 -13.16 4.82 13.27
N HIS A 236 -13.30 6.14 13.25
CA HIS A 236 -13.89 6.87 12.16
C HIS A 236 -13.47 8.35 12.20
N HIS A 237 -13.81 9.09 11.17
CA HIS A 237 -13.76 10.55 11.13
C HIS A 237 -14.96 11.09 10.33
N VAL A 238 -15.26 12.40 10.49
CA VAL A 238 -16.37 13.03 9.76
C VAL A 238 -16.19 12.88 8.24
N GLY A 239 -17.18 12.25 7.60
CA GLY A 239 -17.17 11.93 6.17
C GLY A 239 -16.60 10.55 5.81
N TYR A 240 -16.19 9.76 6.82
CA TYR A 240 -15.84 8.34 6.68
C TYR A 240 -16.26 7.59 7.95
N GLU A 241 -17.56 7.48 8.15
CA GLU A 241 -18.17 6.87 9.34
C GLU A 241 -18.31 5.35 9.23
N ASN A 242 -18.26 4.81 8.00
CA ASN A 242 -18.46 3.37 7.72
C ASN A 242 -17.13 2.59 7.59
N VAL A 243 -16.07 3.04 8.24
CA VAL A 243 -14.71 2.46 8.15
C VAL A 243 -14.70 0.94 8.32
N ALA A 244 -15.39 0.43 9.34
CA ALA A 244 -15.39 -1.01 9.65
C ALA A 244 -15.98 -1.85 8.50
N ALA A 245 -17.15 -1.48 8.02
CA ALA A 245 -17.81 -2.20 6.92
C ALA A 245 -17.04 -2.06 5.59
N ASP A 246 -16.47 -0.87 5.32
CA ASP A 246 -15.71 -0.62 4.12
C ASP A 246 -14.41 -1.46 4.08
N ARG A 247 -13.64 -1.46 5.18
CA ARG A 247 -12.38 -2.22 5.30
C ARG A 247 -12.62 -3.73 5.39
N GLN A 248 -13.73 -4.18 6.01
CA GLN A 248 -14.15 -5.57 5.95
C GLN A 248 -14.41 -6.02 4.51
N GLY A 249 -15.07 -5.18 3.71
CA GLY A 249 -15.31 -5.47 2.30
C GLY A 249 -14.04 -5.65 1.48
N VAL A 250 -12.96 -4.95 1.84
CA VAL A 250 -11.61 -5.18 1.25
C VAL A 250 -11.09 -6.55 1.65
N THR A 251 -11.16 -6.88 2.95
CA THR A 251 -10.72 -8.18 3.48
C THR A 251 -11.47 -9.33 2.81
N ASP A 252 -12.80 -9.21 2.72
CA ASP A 252 -13.65 -10.21 2.07
C ASP A 252 -13.26 -10.39 0.59
N THR A 253 -13.05 -9.30 -0.13
CA THR A 253 -12.65 -9.32 -1.55
C THR A 253 -11.30 -10.00 -1.74
N TRP A 254 -10.29 -9.64 -0.96
CA TRP A 254 -8.93 -10.13 -1.15
C TRP A 254 -8.72 -11.57 -0.67
N THR A 255 -9.58 -12.06 0.22
CA THR A 255 -9.57 -13.48 0.65
C THR A 255 -10.58 -14.35 -0.11
N HIS A 256 -11.37 -13.75 -1.01
CA HIS A 256 -12.45 -14.46 -1.69
C HIS A 256 -11.91 -15.57 -2.63
N PRO A 257 -12.42 -16.82 -2.55
CA PRO A 257 -11.94 -17.92 -3.39
C PRO A 257 -12.03 -17.64 -4.89
N ARG A 258 -13.10 -16.97 -5.33
CA ARG A 258 -13.31 -16.60 -6.74
C ARG A 258 -12.25 -15.64 -7.28
N VAL A 259 -11.70 -14.75 -6.44
CA VAL A 259 -10.63 -13.84 -6.84
C VAL A 259 -9.34 -14.62 -7.09
N ARG A 260 -8.98 -15.55 -6.19
CA ARG A 260 -7.80 -16.42 -6.36
C ARG A 260 -7.93 -17.32 -7.58
N GLU A 261 -9.12 -17.86 -7.80
CA GLU A 261 -9.41 -18.69 -8.98
C GLU A 261 -9.26 -17.88 -10.26
N PHE A 262 -9.85 -16.69 -10.33
CA PHE A 262 -9.76 -15.79 -11.48
C PHE A 262 -8.30 -15.41 -11.81
N ILE A 263 -7.49 -15.07 -10.79
CA ILE A 263 -6.07 -14.77 -10.95
C ILE A 263 -5.33 -15.97 -11.57
N ARG A 264 -5.61 -17.19 -11.08
CA ARG A 264 -5.02 -18.42 -11.62
C ARG A 264 -5.45 -18.69 -13.06
N GLU A 265 -6.76 -18.57 -13.37
CA GLU A 265 -7.31 -18.80 -14.71
C GLU A 265 -6.78 -17.82 -15.76
N LYS A 266 -6.62 -16.57 -15.38
CA LYS A 266 -6.07 -15.52 -16.26
C LYS A 266 -4.54 -15.51 -16.29
N GLY A 267 -3.88 -16.35 -15.51
CA GLY A 267 -2.42 -16.40 -15.44
C GLY A 267 -1.79 -15.12 -14.90
N ILE A 268 -2.52 -14.34 -14.08
CA ILE A 268 -2.00 -13.11 -13.48
C ILE A 268 -0.93 -13.48 -12.45
N GLN A 269 0.26 -12.91 -12.60
CA GLN A 269 1.36 -13.14 -11.68
C GLN A 269 1.31 -12.13 -10.53
N LEU A 270 1.06 -12.61 -9.32
CA LEU A 270 1.20 -11.82 -8.11
C LEU A 270 2.70 -11.62 -7.81
N ILE A 271 3.11 -10.37 -7.62
CA ILE A 271 4.50 -9.99 -7.32
C ILE A 271 4.55 -8.96 -6.20
N SER A 272 5.70 -8.84 -5.54
CA SER A 272 5.99 -7.84 -4.51
C SER A 272 6.82 -6.66 -5.07
N TYR A 273 7.08 -5.64 -4.24
CA TYR A 273 8.02 -4.58 -4.60
C TYR A 273 9.46 -5.12 -4.73
N GLN A 274 9.85 -6.08 -3.89
CA GLN A 274 11.17 -6.71 -4.02
C GLN A 274 11.35 -7.44 -5.36
N ASP A 275 10.28 -8.07 -5.87
CA ASP A 275 10.31 -8.73 -7.17
C ASP A 275 10.55 -7.74 -8.32
N LEU A 276 10.05 -6.49 -8.21
CA LEU A 276 10.37 -5.43 -9.17
C LEU A 276 11.88 -5.14 -9.23
N LYS A 277 12.52 -5.03 -8.08
CA LYS A 277 13.98 -4.75 -7.98
C LYS A 277 14.80 -5.86 -8.59
N ASN A 278 14.44 -7.11 -8.37
CA ASN A 278 15.16 -8.27 -8.88
C ASN A 278 15.12 -8.36 -10.42
N GLN A 279 14.01 -7.95 -11.03
CA GLN A 279 13.84 -7.97 -12.48
C GLN A 279 14.64 -6.89 -13.22
N THR A 280 14.86 -5.73 -12.58
CA THR A 280 15.69 -4.66 -13.16
C THR A 280 17.17 -4.99 -13.13
N ARG A 281 17.62 -5.86 -12.21
CA ARG A 281 19.01 -6.34 -12.13
C ARG A 281 19.33 -7.47 -13.09
N SER A 282 18.32 -8.12 -13.65
CA SER A 282 18.46 -9.27 -14.57
C SER A 282 18.41 -8.88 -16.04
N ARG A 283 18.23 -7.59 -16.35
CA ARG A 283 18.28 -6.98 -17.69
C ARG A 283 19.54 -6.15 -17.87
#